data_2aaa4debd11bf9b1ef013da1634e7f3c
#
_entry.id   2aaa4debd11bf9b1ef013da1634e7f3c
#
_cell.length_a   1.000
_cell.length_b   1.000
_cell.length_c   1.000
_cell.angle_alpha   90.00
_cell.angle_beta   90.00
_cell.angle_gamma   90.00
#
_symmetry.space_group_name_H-M   'P 1'
#
loop_
_entity.id
_entity.type
_entity.pdbx_description
1 polymer ?
#
loop_
_entity_poly.entity_id
_entity_poly.type
_entity_poly.pdbx_seq_one_letter_code
_entity_poly.pdbx_strand_id
1 'polypeptide(L)'
;MLIVNAKKDEAINFSLAKKIMILPSINGKGYDVCALLGEDSSLNFYAGIERDYDTVQKIFLWLVENKSSKKNVIISEEFISETLEEIENEERKRREEDEWRKLTKKPKGLRV
;
A
#
# COMPACT_ATOMS: atom_id res chain seq x y z
N MET A 1 -12.23 -4.29 -2.02
CA MET A 1 -11.37 -4.81 -0.92
C MET A 1 -12.00 -4.49 0.42
N LEU A 2 -12.16 -5.49 1.26
CA LEU A 2 -12.60 -5.29 2.64
C LEU A 2 -11.37 -5.18 3.53
N ILE A 3 -11.28 -4.11 4.32
CA ILE A 3 -10.15 -3.87 5.23
C ILE A 3 -10.65 -3.86 6.66
N VAL A 4 -10.01 -4.67 7.50
CA VAL A 4 -10.22 -4.68 8.95
C VAL A 4 -9.03 -3.98 9.60
N ASN A 5 -9.28 -3.02 10.49
CA ASN A 5 -8.20 -2.27 11.14
C ASN A 5 -7.38 -3.14 12.12
N ALA A 6 -6.24 -2.62 12.57
CA ALA A 6 -5.34 -3.37 13.45
C ALA A 6 -5.98 -3.77 14.79
N LYS A 7 -6.90 -2.96 15.29
CA LYS A 7 -7.64 -3.26 16.54
C LYS A 7 -8.74 -4.29 16.34
N LYS A 8 -9.07 -4.60 15.07
CA LYS A 8 -10.11 -5.57 14.69
C LYS A 8 -11.52 -5.19 15.17
N ASP A 9 -11.77 -3.91 15.35
CA ASP A 9 -13.07 -3.40 15.78
C ASP A 9 -13.82 -2.62 14.69
N GLU A 10 -13.17 -2.37 13.53
CA GLU A 10 -13.80 -1.74 12.39
C GLU A 10 -13.39 -2.40 11.09
N ALA A 11 -14.33 -2.49 10.17
CA ALA A 11 -14.07 -2.98 8.82
C ALA A 11 -14.82 -2.11 7.82
N ILE A 12 -14.18 -1.79 6.71
CA ILE A 12 -14.79 -1.00 5.65
C ILE A 12 -14.56 -1.64 4.29
N ASN A 13 -15.43 -1.32 3.34
CA ASN A 13 -15.16 -1.60 1.94
C ASN A 13 -14.33 -0.44 1.39
N PHE A 14 -13.04 -0.70 1.19
CA PHE A 14 -12.08 0.33 0.80
C PHE A 14 -12.41 0.97 -0.56
N SER A 15 -13.09 0.23 -1.45
CA SER A 15 -13.48 0.76 -2.75
C SER A 15 -14.53 1.88 -2.65
N LEU A 16 -15.23 1.97 -1.52
CA LEU A 16 -16.25 2.99 -1.28
C LEU A 16 -15.69 4.24 -0.59
N ALA A 17 -14.43 4.24 -0.21
CA ALA A 17 -13.82 5.40 0.42
C ALA A 17 -13.76 6.58 -0.55
N LYS A 18 -14.20 7.74 -0.10
CA LYS A 18 -14.17 8.96 -0.91
C LYS A 18 -12.78 9.56 -1.04
N LYS A 19 -11.97 9.40 0.00
CA LYS A 19 -10.59 9.89 0.02
C LYS A 19 -9.76 8.97 0.89
N ILE A 20 -8.54 8.70 0.45
CA ILE A 20 -7.59 7.88 1.18
C ILE A 20 -6.32 8.71 1.31
N MET A 21 -5.75 8.79 2.51
CA MET A 21 -4.58 9.62 2.75
C MET A 21 -3.69 9.04 3.83
N ILE A 22 -2.47 9.55 3.87
CA ILE A 22 -1.51 9.23 4.95
C ILE A 22 -1.56 10.39 5.95
N LEU A 23 -1.80 10.08 7.20
CA LEU A 23 -1.83 11.05 8.29
C LEU A 23 -0.94 10.59 9.44
N PRO A 24 -0.51 11.51 10.30
CA PRO A 24 0.13 11.11 11.55
C PRO A 24 -0.80 10.20 12.36
N SER A 25 -0.24 9.18 12.99
CA SER A 25 -1.02 8.25 13.80
C SER A 25 -1.71 8.97 14.97
N ILE A 26 -2.92 8.53 15.33
CA ILE A 26 -3.70 9.12 16.42
C ILE A 26 -2.94 9.10 17.73
N ASN A 27 -2.20 8.02 17.98
CA ASN A 27 -1.45 7.88 19.25
C ASN A 27 -0.02 8.44 19.18
N GLY A 28 0.34 9.13 18.10
CA GLY A 28 1.64 9.77 17.94
C GLY A 28 2.77 8.83 17.59
N LYS A 29 2.49 7.59 17.23
CA LYS A 29 3.50 6.60 16.86
C LYS A 29 3.61 6.46 15.35
N GLY A 30 4.28 7.41 14.69
CA GLY A 30 4.49 7.36 13.25
C GLY A 30 3.29 7.80 12.45
N TYR A 31 3.04 7.12 11.35
CA TYR A 31 1.99 7.48 10.38
C TYR A 31 1.02 6.34 10.18
N ASP A 32 -0.12 6.65 9.60
CA ASP A 32 -1.17 5.68 9.34
C ASP A 32 -1.90 6.00 8.04
N VAL A 33 -2.66 5.02 7.54
CA VAL A 33 -3.55 5.22 6.41
C VAL A 33 -4.94 5.52 6.95
N CYS A 34 -5.53 6.61 6.46
CA CYS A 34 -6.87 7.04 6.82
C CYS A 34 -7.76 7.04 5.60
N ALA A 35 -8.97 6.53 5.75
CA ALA A 35 -10.00 6.57 4.70
C ALA A 35 -11.19 7.40 5.17
N LEU A 36 -11.64 8.31 4.32
CA LEU A 36 -12.83 9.11 4.56
C LEU A 36 -14.03 8.43 3.90
N LEU A 37 -15.03 8.10 4.71
CA LEU A 37 -16.21 7.39 4.23
C LEU A 37 -17.36 8.32 3.86
N GLY A 38 -17.30 9.57 4.29
CA GLY A 38 -18.28 10.58 3.99
C GLY A 38 -17.64 11.96 3.90
N GLU A 39 -18.46 12.98 3.72
CA GLU A 39 -18.00 14.37 3.69
C GLU A 39 -17.71 14.89 5.10
N ASP A 40 -18.30 14.24 6.09
CA ASP A 40 -18.12 14.57 7.49
C ASP A 40 -16.88 13.86 8.04
N SER A 41 -15.97 14.61 8.66
CA SER A 41 -14.74 14.08 9.25
C SER A 41 -14.99 13.11 10.39
N SER A 42 -16.21 12.98 10.90
CA SER A 42 -16.55 12.02 11.95
C SER A 42 -16.59 10.58 11.43
N LEU A 43 -16.62 10.38 10.11
CA LEU A 43 -16.70 9.05 9.49
C LEU A 43 -15.34 8.59 8.94
N ASN A 44 -14.29 8.83 9.68
CA ASN A 44 -12.94 8.41 9.30
C ASN A 44 -12.65 6.99 9.77
N PHE A 45 -11.92 6.27 8.93
CA PHE A 45 -11.39 4.94 9.25
C PHE A 45 -9.87 5.03 9.32
N TYR A 46 -9.28 4.52 10.39
CA TYR A 46 -7.84 4.46 10.57
C TYR A 46 -7.38 3.01 10.58
N ALA A 47 -6.45 2.67 9.69
CA ALA A 47 -5.98 1.30 9.55
C ALA A 47 -5.19 0.80 10.77
N GLY A 48 -4.45 1.69 11.41
CA GLY A 48 -3.65 1.33 12.59
C GLY A 48 -2.29 0.76 12.26
N ILE A 49 -1.68 1.19 11.16
CA ILE A 49 -0.38 0.68 10.71
C ILE A 49 0.75 1.14 11.63
N GLU A 50 0.77 2.42 11.99
CA GLU A 50 1.72 3.00 12.96
C GLU A 50 3.19 2.71 12.65
N ARG A 51 3.64 3.12 11.48
CA ARG A 51 5.02 2.95 11.02
C ARG A 51 5.59 4.28 10.52
N ASP A 52 6.86 4.29 10.18
CA ASP A 52 7.50 5.44 9.55
C ASP A 52 6.83 5.76 8.21
N TYR A 53 7.00 7.00 7.76
CA TYR A 53 6.34 7.50 6.56
C TYR A 53 6.63 6.65 5.32
N ASP A 54 7.90 6.30 5.09
CA ASP A 54 8.27 5.53 3.90
C ASP A 54 7.60 4.16 3.86
N THR A 55 7.53 3.49 4.99
CA THR A 55 6.86 2.19 5.11
C THR A 55 5.36 2.34 4.87
N VAL A 56 4.73 3.33 5.49
CA VAL A 56 3.30 3.57 5.33
C VAL A 56 2.98 3.97 3.89
N GLN A 57 3.83 4.74 3.24
CA GLN A 57 3.64 5.12 1.84
C GLN A 57 3.62 3.90 0.92
N LYS A 58 4.52 2.95 1.13
CA LYS A 58 4.56 1.70 0.36
C LYS A 58 3.26 0.91 0.52
N ILE A 59 2.80 0.78 1.75
CA ILE A 59 1.56 0.06 2.05
C ILE A 59 0.36 0.81 1.48
N PHE A 60 0.34 2.13 1.59
CA PHE A 60 -0.69 2.99 1.04
C PHE A 60 -0.84 2.77 -0.47
N LEU A 61 0.26 2.79 -1.21
CA LEU A 61 0.24 2.58 -2.66
C LEU A 61 -0.25 1.18 -3.01
N TRP A 62 0.18 0.17 -2.27
CA TRP A 62 -0.31 -1.19 -2.45
C TRP A 62 -1.82 -1.29 -2.24
N LEU A 63 -2.32 -0.66 -1.18
CA LEU A 63 -3.76 -0.65 -0.88
C LEU A 63 -4.56 0.05 -1.99
N VAL A 64 -4.06 1.17 -2.48
CA VAL A 64 -4.72 1.91 -3.55
C VAL A 64 -4.74 1.10 -4.84
N GLU A 65 -3.65 0.44 -5.19
CA GLU A 65 -3.59 -0.42 -6.37
C GLU A 65 -4.56 -1.59 -6.30
N ASN A 66 -4.80 -2.11 -5.10
CA ASN A 66 -5.68 -3.26 -4.88
C ASN A 66 -7.08 -2.86 -4.43
N LYS A 67 -7.41 -1.58 -4.45
CA LYS A 67 -8.66 -1.02 -3.94
C LYS A 67 -9.90 -1.74 -4.45
N SER A 68 -9.93 -2.06 -5.72
CA SER A 68 -11.09 -2.70 -6.38
C SER A 68 -11.01 -4.22 -6.40
N SER A 69 -10.01 -4.82 -5.77
CA SER A 69 -9.89 -6.27 -5.72
C SER A 69 -10.91 -6.88 -4.75
N LYS A 70 -11.12 -8.18 -4.86
CA LYS A 70 -12.01 -8.92 -3.95
C LYS A 70 -11.28 -9.45 -2.72
N LYS A 71 -10.04 -8.99 -2.49
CA LYS A 71 -9.27 -9.43 -1.33
C LYS A 71 -9.85 -8.89 -0.03
N ASN A 72 -9.73 -9.68 1.03
CA ASN A 72 -10.01 -9.24 2.39
C ASN A 72 -8.68 -9.08 3.10
N VAL A 73 -8.50 -7.95 3.75
CA VAL A 73 -7.24 -7.59 4.41
C VAL A 73 -7.50 -7.30 5.88
N ILE A 74 -6.73 -7.94 6.74
CA ILE A 74 -6.71 -7.61 8.17
C ILE A 74 -5.36 -6.98 8.45
N ILE A 75 -5.36 -5.72 8.89
CA ILE A 75 -4.12 -5.02 9.21
C ILE A 75 -3.49 -5.67 10.43
N SER A 76 -2.28 -6.19 10.28
CA SER A 76 -1.55 -6.91 11.32
C SER A 76 -0.05 -6.83 11.01
N GLU A 77 0.78 -7.22 11.97
CA GLU A 77 2.24 -7.30 11.73
C GLU A 77 2.54 -8.26 10.58
N GLU A 78 1.83 -9.37 10.52
CA GLU A 78 1.99 -10.35 9.45
C GLU A 78 1.64 -9.75 8.08
N PHE A 79 0.50 -9.06 7.98
CA PHE A 79 0.10 -8.39 6.75
C PHE A 79 1.13 -7.36 6.31
N ILE A 80 1.61 -6.54 7.24
CA ILE A 80 2.60 -5.50 6.96
C ILE A 80 3.88 -6.13 6.42
N SER A 81 4.40 -7.16 7.10
CA SER A 81 5.61 -7.86 6.67
C SER A 81 5.48 -8.51 5.30
N GLU A 82 4.40 -9.22 5.07
CA GLU A 82 4.14 -9.88 3.80
C GLU A 82 3.98 -8.88 2.65
N THR A 83 3.29 -7.78 2.91
CA THR A 83 3.07 -6.75 1.89
C THR A 83 4.37 -6.06 1.51
N LEU A 84 5.21 -5.73 2.49
CA LEU A 84 6.51 -5.13 2.23
C LEU A 84 7.43 -6.07 1.46
N GLU A 85 7.40 -7.34 1.78
CA GLU A 85 8.16 -8.37 1.06
C GLU A 85 7.71 -8.47 -0.40
N GLU A 86 6.41 -8.48 -0.63
CA GLU A 86 5.84 -8.51 -1.98
C GLU A 86 6.27 -7.29 -2.80
N ILE A 87 6.23 -6.10 -2.20
CA ILE A 87 6.64 -4.86 -2.85
C ILE A 87 8.13 -4.91 -3.21
N GLU A 88 8.98 -5.37 -2.29
CA GLU A 88 10.41 -5.53 -2.54
C GLU A 88 10.70 -6.49 -3.68
N ASN A 89 9.99 -7.60 -3.71
CA ASN A 89 10.15 -8.60 -4.77
C ASN A 89 9.77 -8.04 -6.14
N GLU A 90 8.70 -7.26 -6.22
CA GLU A 90 8.30 -6.61 -7.46
C GLU A 90 9.31 -5.57 -7.92
N GLU A 91 9.84 -4.78 -7.01
CA GLU A 91 10.87 -3.80 -7.33
C GLU A 91 12.15 -4.47 -7.84
N ARG A 92 12.51 -5.60 -7.25
CA ARG A 92 13.68 -6.38 -7.69
C ARG A 92 13.46 -6.91 -9.10
N LYS A 93 12.28 -7.45 -9.39
CA LYS A 93 11.94 -7.94 -10.72
C LYS A 93 12.01 -6.83 -11.76
N ARG A 94 11.50 -5.66 -11.44
CA ARG A 94 11.57 -4.50 -12.35
C ARG A 94 13.00 -4.11 -12.63
N ARG A 95 13.86 -4.09 -11.62
CA ARG A 95 15.29 -3.77 -11.80
C ARG A 95 15.97 -4.80 -12.68
N GLU A 96 15.70 -6.08 -12.47
CA GLU A 96 16.25 -7.15 -13.29
C GLU A 96 15.78 -7.05 -14.74
N GLU A 97 14.51 -6.76 -14.96
CA GLU A 97 13.97 -6.55 -16.28
C GLU A 97 14.59 -5.34 -16.98
N ASP A 98 14.79 -4.25 -16.25
CA ASP A 98 15.42 -3.05 -16.80
C ASP A 98 16.87 -3.31 -17.18
N GLU A 99 17.62 -4.03 -16.36
CA GLU A 99 18.98 -4.42 -16.68
C GLU A 99 19.02 -5.32 -17.90
N TRP A 100 18.11 -6.27 -17.97
CA TRP A 100 17.98 -7.16 -19.11
C TRP A 100 17.66 -6.38 -20.39
N ARG A 101 16.75 -5.42 -20.32
CA ARG A 101 16.43 -4.57 -21.46
C ARG A 101 17.61 -3.74 -21.92
N LYS A 102 18.40 -3.23 -21.00
CA LYS A 102 19.62 -2.49 -21.34
C LYS A 102 20.61 -3.37 -22.07
N LEU A 103 20.76 -4.60 -21.62
CA LEU A 103 21.64 -5.57 -22.28
C LEU A 103 21.15 -5.94 -23.68
N THR A 104 19.84 -6.10 -23.84
CA THR A 104 19.28 -6.45 -25.14
C THR A 104 19.25 -5.28 -26.10
N LYS A 105 19.26 -4.05 -25.61
CA LYS A 105 19.31 -2.85 -26.47
C LYS A 105 20.69 -2.59 -27.02
N LYS A 106 21.73 -3.01 -26.34
CA LYS A 106 23.11 -2.85 -26.83
C LYS A 106 23.31 -3.44 -28.23
N PRO A 107 22.83 -4.65 -28.51
CA PRO A 107 22.96 -5.22 -29.84
C PRO A 107 22.34 -4.40 -30.97
N LYS A 108 21.41 -3.53 -30.69
CA LYS A 108 20.81 -2.68 -31.69
C LYS A 108 21.82 -1.77 -32.38
N GLY A 109 22.76 -1.27 -31.63
CA GLY A 109 23.86 -0.47 -32.17
C GLY A 109 24.80 -1.30 -33.00
N LEU A 110 24.85 -2.58 -32.75
CA LEU A 110 25.75 -3.50 -33.45
C LEU A 110 25.15 -4.05 -34.75
N ARG A 111 23.87 -3.85 -34.97
CA ARG A 111 23.21 -4.33 -36.18
C ARG A 111 23.60 -3.55 -37.41
N VAL A 112 24.15 -2.44 -37.17
CA VAL A 112 24.64 -1.61 -38.26
C VAL A 112 25.97 -2.14 -38.83
#